data_d6bff3b7aff904c08f1ac154d00b21cc
#
_entry.id   d6bff3b7aff904c08f1ac154d00b21cc
#
_cell.length_a   1.000
_cell.length_b   1.000
_cell.length_c   1.000
_cell.angle_alpha   90.00
_cell.angle_beta   90.00
_cell.angle_gamma   90.00
#
_symmetry.space_group_name_H-M   'P 1'
#
loop_
_entity.id
_entity.type
_entity.pdbx_description
1 polymer ?
#
loop_
_entity_poly.entity_id
_entity_poly.type
_entity_poly.pdbx_seq_one_letter_code
_entity_poly.pdbx_strand_id
1 'polypeptide(L)'
;MKILIYLFILIALITSCNSSNERSSNGESSNSYEEYRDYEEDDNYEDEYYEEEEEGFDDGTYSATVDYYNPETGYSATYTLDVEVEDNQVTIIYFPNDGYLDDDHIWPDYLDENGFVSIDSEDGKTYDIQIDY
;
A
#
# COMPACT_ATOMS: atom_id res chain seq x y z
N MET A 1 24.92 -31.35 3.76
CA MET A 1 23.80 -32.17 4.30
C MET A 1 22.92 -31.33 5.22
N LYS A 2 22.41 -30.19 4.76
CA LYS A 2 21.48 -29.31 5.53
C LYS A 2 20.33 -28.70 4.69
N ILE A 3 20.09 -29.20 3.48
CA ILE A 3 19.09 -28.64 2.52
C ILE A 3 17.77 -29.45 2.50
N LEU A 4 17.65 -30.52 3.28
CA LEU A 4 16.55 -31.49 3.13
C LEU A 4 15.44 -31.36 4.19
N ILE A 5 15.43 -30.32 5.01
CA ILE A 5 14.44 -30.16 6.11
C ILE A 5 13.34 -29.15 5.81
N TYR A 6 13.45 -28.35 4.74
CA TYR A 6 12.43 -27.33 4.42
C TYR A 6 11.33 -27.76 3.45
N LEU A 7 11.30 -29.05 3.03
CA LEU A 7 10.33 -29.51 2.01
C LEU A 7 9.07 -30.18 2.59
N PHE A 8 8.86 -30.21 3.90
CA PHE A 8 7.75 -30.96 4.51
C PHE A 8 6.68 -30.16 5.24
N ILE A 9 6.65 -28.82 5.13
CA ILE A 9 5.63 -28.00 5.86
C ILE A 9 4.61 -27.33 4.93
N LEU A 10 4.48 -27.76 3.68
CA LEU A 10 3.55 -27.10 2.75
C LEU A 10 2.43 -28.01 2.19
N ILE A 11 1.95 -28.98 2.98
CA ILE A 11 0.77 -29.75 2.61
C ILE A 11 -0.10 -29.96 3.85
N ALA A 12 -0.98 -29.04 4.14
CA ALA A 12 -2.25 -29.28 4.84
C ALA A 12 -2.94 -27.93 5.08
N LEU A 13 -3.94 -27.61 4.30
CA LEU A 13 -5.16 -26.88 4.71
C LEU A 13 -5.98 -26.49 3.46
N ILE A 14 -6.52 -27.49 2.79
CA ILE A 14 -7.72 -27.34 1.97
C ILE A 14 -8.76 -28.30 2.53
N THR A 15 -9.61 -27.81 3.42
CA THR A 15 -10.87 -28.47 3.76
C THR A 15 -12.01 -27.51 3.46
N SER A 16 -12.59 -27.71 2.33
CA SER A 16 -14.00 -27.77 1.95
C SER A 16 -15.00 -27.57 3.10
N CYS A 17 -15.91 -26.62 2.94
CA CYS A 17 -17.27 -26.75 3.44
C CYS A 17 -18.26 -26.27 2.38
N ASN A 18 -18.80 -27.27 1.70
CA ASN A 18 -20.02 -27.23 0.93
C ASN A 18 -21.19 -27.43 1.91
N SER A 19 -22.17 -26.57 1.92
CA SER A 19 -23.49 -26.84 2.52
C SER A 19 -24.58 -26.23 1.67
N SER A 20 -25.08 -27.09 0.82
CA SER A 20 -26.38 -26.99 0.20
C SER A 20 -27.47 -27.21 1.25
N ASN A 21 -28.50 -26.40 1.25
CA ASN A 21 -29.80 -26.80 1.81
C ASN A 21 -30.91 -26.27 0.91
N GLU A 22 -31.48 -27.20 0.18
CA GLU A 22 -32.79 -27.15 -0.45
C GLU A 22 -33.87 -27.52 0.58
N ARG A 23 -35.01 -26.83 0.52
CA ARG A 23 -36.37 -27.38 0.49
C ARG A 23 -37.40 -26.31 0.80
N SER A 24 -38.22 -25.92 -0.17
CA SER A 24 -39.50 -26.51 -0.58
C SER A 24 -40.58 -26.48 0.52
N SER A 25 -41.58 -25.76 0.33
CA SER A 25 -42.91 -26.01 -0.17
C SER A 25 -44.02 -25.21 0.55
N ASN A 26 -44.89 -24.66 -0.27
CA ASN A 26 -46.34 -24.63 -0.20
C ASN A 26 -47.10 -23.98 0.98
N GLY A 27 -48.07 -23.16 0.57
CA GLY A 27 -49.27 -22.83 1.31
C GLY A 27 -49.82 -21.47 0.96
N GLU A 28 -50.52 -21.40 -0.11
CA GLU A 28 -51.86 -20.94 -0.39
C GLU A 28 -52.48 -19.88 0.53
N SER A 29 -52.93 -18.81 -0.21
CA SER A 29 -54.28 -18.25 -0.12
C SER A 29 -54.54 -17.05 0.81
N SER A 30 -54.86 -16.03 0.22
CA SER A 30 -56.05 -15.18 0.18
C SER A 30 -55.84 -13.70 0.53
N ASN A 31 -56.02 -12.91 -0.50
CA ASN A 31 -56.93 -11.77 -0.60
C ASN A 31 -57.06 -10.81 0.59
N SER A 32 -56.64 -9.58 0.41
CA SER A 32 -57.59 -8.42 0.32
C SER A 32 -56.84 -7.10 0.25
N TYR A 33 -57.08 -6.40 -0.86
CA TYR A 33 -57.41 -4.99 -1.00
C TYR A 33 -56.53 -3.93 -0.33
N GLU A 34 -55.94 -3.12 -1.24
CA GLU A 34 -55.96 -1.66 -1.26
C GLU A 34 -55.35 -0.91 -0.08
N GLU A 35 -54.25 -0.25 -0.36
CA GLU A 35 -54.20 1.21 -0.21
C GLU A 35 -52.97 1.73 -0.95
N TYR A 36 -53.22 2.42 -2.05
CA TYR A 36 -52.24 3.25 -2.74
C TYR A 36 -51.83 4.35 -1.78
N ARG A 37 -50.60 4.28 -1.28
CA ARG A 37 -49.89 5.45 -0.79
C ARG A 37 -48.71 5.71 -1.73
N ASP A 38 -48.98 6.65 -2.56
CA ASP A 38 -48.05 7.44 -3.34
C ASP A 38 -47.12 8.16 -2.35
N TYR A 39 -45.99 7.59 -2.12
CA TYR A 39 -44.84 8.28 -1.52
C TYR A 39 -43.86 8.54 -2.63
N GLU A 40 -43.98 9.72 -3.22
CA GLU A 40 -42.88 10.35 -3.96
C GLU A 40 -41.81 10.67 -2.92
N GLU A 41 -40.96 9.70 -2.63
CA GLU A 41 -39.69 9.95 -1.96
C GLU A 41 -38.70 10.41 -3.03
N ASP A 42 -38.61 11.72 -3.10
CA ASP A 42 -37.56 12.47 -3.79
C ASP A 42 -36.25 12.27 -3.01
N ASP A 43 -35.69 11.08 -3.12
CA ASP A 43 -34.38 10.77 -2.57
C ASP A 43 -33.31 11.40 -3.47
N ASN A 44 -33.18 12.71 -3.31
CA ASN A 44 -32.01 13.43 -3.77
C ASN A 44 -30.86 13.08 -2.85
N TYR A 45 -30.25 11.89 -3.07
CA TYR A 45 -28.92 11.57 -2.54
C TYR A 45 -27.95 12.42 -3.32
N GLU A 46 -27.62 13.59 -2.81
CA GLU A 46 -26.41 14.28 -3.13
C GLU A 46 -25.29 13.39 -2.56
N ASP A 47 -24.71 12.55 -3.42
CA ASP A 47 -23.42 11.91 -3.14
C ASP A 47 -22.41 13.06 -2.95
N GLU A 48 -22.25 13.49 -1.71
CA GLU A 48 -21.09 14.28 -1.32
C GLU A 48 -19.89 13.35 -1.50
N TYR A 49 -19.28 13.43 -2.69
CA TYR A 49 -17.97 12.89 -2.96
C TYR A 49 -17.01 13.68 -2.07
N TYR A 50 -16.71 13.14 -0.89
CA TYR A 50 -15.54 13.56 -0.14
C TYR A 50 -14.34 13.07 -0.93
N GLU A 51 -13.73 13.96 -1.72
CA GLU A 51 -12.36 13.77 -2.14
C GLU A 51 -11.56 13.75 -0.83
N GLU A 52 -11.20 12.55 -0.35
CA GLU A 52 -10.16 12.41 0.64
C GLU A 52 -8.92 13.00 -0.04
N GLU A 53 -8.54 14.22 0.33
CA GLU A 53 -7.25 14.77 -0.03
C GLU A 53 -6.24 13.80 0.58
N GLU A 54 -5.61 12.98 -0.25
CA GLU A 54 -4.51 12.13 0.16
C GLU A 54 -3.41 13.07 0.66
N GLU A 55 -3.26 13.15 1.99
CA GLU A 55 -2.20 13.92 2.64
C GLU A 55 -0.87 13.18 2.36
N GLY A 56 -0.21 13.53 1.28
CA GLY A 56 1.03 12.92 0.83
C GLY A 56 1.78 13.84 -0.15
N PHE A 57 2.93 13.38 -0.58
CA PHE A 57 3.72 14.06 -1.61
C PHE A 57 3.23 13.60 -2.98
N ASP A 58 3.03 14.58 -3.88
CA ASP A 58 2.71 14.32 -5.29
C ASP A 58 3.85 13.54 -5.97
N ASP A 59 3.48 12.78 -7.02
CA ASP A 59 4.49 12.11 -7.85
C ASP A 59 5.44 13.11 -8.49
N GLY A 60 6.73 12.84 -8.38
CA GLY A 60 7.74 13.74 -8.95
C GLY A 60 9.14 13.55 -8.39
N THR A 61 10.06 14.38 -8.89
CA THR A 61 11.44 14.41 -8.42
C THR A 61 11.63 15.54 -7.43
N TYR A 62 12.18 15.22 -6.27
CA TYR A 62 12.43 16.16 -5.17
C TYR A 62 13.90 16.19 -4.82
N SER A 63 14.38 17.37 -4.40
CA SER A 63 15.65 17.46 -3.69
C SER A 63 15.47 16.97 -2.26
N ALA A 64 16.42 16.18 -1.77
CA ALA A 64 16.37 15.63 -0.44
C ALA A 64 17.73 15.62 0.25
N THR A 65 17.72 15.81 1.56
CA THR A 65 18.86 15.50 2.42
C THR A 65 18.82 14.02 2.75
N VAL A 66 19.89 13.29 2.41
CA VAL A 66 20.00 11.84 2.57
C VAL A 66 21.16 11.50 3.51
N ASP A 67 20.85 10.93 4.66
CA ASP A 67 21.82 10.37 5.60
C ASP A 67 22.05 8.89 5.29
N TYR A 68 23.22 8.60 4.75
CA TYR A 68 23.64 7.25 4.39
C TYR A 68 24.38 6.57 5.55
N TYR A 69 24.06 5.32 5.79
CA TYR A 69 24.78 4.47 6.74
C TYR A 69 25.09 3.09 6.17
N ASN A 70 26.36 2.65 6.34
CA ASN A 70 26.81 1.30 6.00
C ASN A 70 27.19 0.55 7.28
N PRO A 71 26.40 -0.43 7.74
CA PRO A 71 26.65 -1.16 8.99
C PRO A 71 27.87 -2.08 8.93
N GLU A 72 28.28 -2.53 7.73
CA GLU A 72 29.46 -3.40 7.59
C GLU A 72 30.79 -2.67 7.91
N THR A 73 30.85 -1.39 7.52
CA THR A 73 32.06 -0.57 7.69
C THR A 73 31.95 0.44 8.81
N GLY A 74 30.72 0.72 9.28
CA GLY A 74 30.40 1.82 10.20
C GLY A 74 30.53 3.21 9.55
N TYR A 75 30.61 3.28 8.20
CA TYR A 75 30.71 4.53 7.49
C TYR A 75 29.33 5.21 7.38
N SER A 76 29.29 6.51 7.63
CA SER A 76 28.12 7.36 7.42
C SER A 76 28.50 8.65 6.72
N ALA A 77 27.56 9.21 5.95
CA ALA A 77 27.71 10.48 5.27
C ALA A 77 26.35 11.08 4.95
N THR A 78 26.28 12.41 4.93
CA THR A 78 25.07 13.16 4.52
C THR A 78 25.30 13.71 3.12
N TYR A 79 24.30 13.55 2.26
CA TYR A 79 24.28 14.03 0.88
C TYR A 79 23.05 14.87 0.61
N THR A 80 23.11 15.79 -0.34
CA THR A 80 21.92 16.37 -0.99
C THR A 80 21.79 15.67 -2.34
N LEU A 81 20.70 14.93 -2.53
CA LEU A 81 20.44 14.11 -3.70
C LEU A 81 19.03 14.40 -4.23
N ASP A 82 18.80 14.08 -5.50
CA ASP A 82 17.46 14.04 -6.05
C ASP A 82 16.86 12.64 -5.80
N VAL A 83 15.58 12.60 -5.41
CA VAL A 83 14.82 11.36 -5.23
C VAL A 83 13.53 11.43 -6.03
N GLU A 84 13.07 10.29 -6.51
CA GLU A 84 11.78 10.17 -7.18
C GLU A 84 10.74 9.63 -6.21
N VAL A 85 9.59 10.28 -6.18
CA VAL A 85 8.44 9.91 -5.37
C VAL A 85 7.32 9.48 -6.29
N GLU A 86 6.76 8.30 -6.05
CA GLU A 86 5.56 7.77 -6.69
C GLU A 86 4.64 7.17 -5.60
N ASP A 87 3.37 7.50 -5.66
CA ASP A 87 2.37 7.04 -4.67
C ASP A 87 2.79 7.30 -3.22
N ASN A 88 3.38 8.48 -2.94
CA ASN A 88 3.92 8.88 -1.63
C ASN A 88 5.06 7.99 -1.11
N GLN A 89 5.76 7.26 -1.98
CA GLN A 89 6.92 6.43 -1.65
C GLN A 89 8.15 6.92 -2.41
N VAL A 90 9.34 6.83 -1.81
CA VAL A 90 10.60 7.06 -2.53
C VAL A 90 10.94 5.78 -3.30
N THR A 91 10.93 5.88 -4.63
CA THR A 91 11.17 4.75 -5.54
C THR A 91 12.57 4.76 -6.16
N ILE A 92 13.19 5.95 -6.32
CA ILE A 92 14.54 6.08 -6.88
C ILE A 92 15.36 7.11 -6.09
N ILE A 93 16.64 6.82 -5.88
CA ILE A 93 17.64 7.74 -5.33
C ILE A 93 18.71 7.98 -6.41
N TYR A 94 18.90 9.23 -6.85
CA TYR A 94 19.85 9.62 -7.88
C TYR A 94 21.17 10.12 -7.28
N PHE A 95 22.29 9.63 -7.80
CA PHE A 95 23.63 10.05 -7.37
C PHE A 95 24.30 10.96 -8.41
N PRO A 96 25.19 11.89 -8.01
CA PRO A 96 25.78 12.89 -8.91
C PRO A 96 26.63 12.33 -10.07
N ASN A 97 26.97 11.04 -10.02
CA ASN A 97 27.82 10.34 -11.00
C ASN A 97 27.00 9.49 -12.00
N ASP A 98 25.78 9.88 -12.29
CA ASP A 98 24.81 9.17 -13.13
C ASP A 98 24.44 7.76 -12.58
N GLY A 99 24.73 7.49 -11.32
CA GLY A 99 24.25 6.31 -10.61
C GLY A 99 22.88 6.52 -10.01
N TYR A 100 22.14 5.43 -9.82
CA TYR A 100 20.86 5.45 -9.11
C TYR A 100 20.63 4.14 -8.38
N LEU A 101 19.75 4.16 -7.39
CA LEU A 101 19.13 3.00 -6.79
C LEU A 101 17.65 3.08 -7.02
N ASP A 102 17.09 2.06 -7.64
CA ASP A 102 15.67 1.91 -7.91
C ASP A 102 15.03 0.86 -6.98
N ASP A 103 13.75 0.59 -7.18
CA ASP A 103 12.95 -0.36 -6.43
C ASP A 103 13.43 -1.82 -6.54
N ASP A 104 14.30 -2.14 -7.50
CA ASP A 104 14.99 -3.44 -7.55
C ASP A 104 16.14 -3.53 -6.51
N HIS A 105 16.63 -2.39 -6.02
CA HIS A 105 17.81 -2.31 -5.13
C HIS A 105 17.51 -1.76 -3.74
N ILE A 106 16.38 -1.08 -3.56
CA ILE A 106 15.89 -0.57 -2.29
C ILE A 106 14.50 -1.14 -2.00
N TRP A 107 14.07 -1.08 -0.73
CA TRP A 107 12.69 -1.38 -0.37
C TRP A 107 11.94 -0.07 -0.14
N PRO A 108 11.14 0.41 -1.14
CA PRO A 108 10.37 1.63 -1.02
C PRO A 108 9.48 1.62 0.23
N ASP A 109 9.40 2.75 0.91
CA ASP A 109 8.52 2.95 2.05
C ASP A 109 7.89 4.34 1.97
N TYR A 110 6.80 4.55 2.70
CA TYR A 110 6.00 5.75 2.65
C TYR A 110 6.68 6.92 3.36
N LEU A 111 6.62 8.09 2.71
CA LEU A 111 6.97 9.36 3.36
C LEU A 111 5.95 9.68 4.45
N ASP A 112 6.43 10.19 5.57
CA ASP A 112 5.57 10.73 6.60
C ASP A 112 5.07 12.14 6.22
N GLU A 113 4.20 12.72 7.05
CA GLU A 113 3.65 14.07 6.85
C GLU A 113 4.71 15.18 6.79
N ASN A 114 5.92 14.92 7.28
CA ASN A 114 7.05 15.83 7.26
C ASN A 114 8.03 15.55 6.11
N GLY A 115 7.71 14.61 5.21
CA GLY A 115 8.56 14.21 4.11
C GLY A 115 9.78 13.40 4.52
N PHE A 116 9.70 12.65 5.60
CA PHE A 116 10.77 11.77 6.06
C PHE A 116 10.44 10.31 5.78
N VAL A 117 11.48 9.55 5.39
CA VAL A 117 11.42 8.08 5.27
C VAL A 117 12.80 7.48 5.54
N SER A 118 12.84 6.28 6.12
CA SER A 118 14.05 5.47 6.29
C SER A 118 13.96 4.22 5.43
N ILE A 119 14.88 4.05 4.49
CA ILE A 119 14.87 3.00 3.48
C ILE A 119 16.12 2.14 3.62
N ASP A 120 15.93 0.82 3.59
CA ASP A 120 17.03 -0.14 3.52
C ASP A 120 17.26 -0.60 2.07
N SER A 121 18.51 -0.86 1.70
CA SER A 121 18.87 -1.45 0.41
C SER A 121 19.14 -2.96 0.51
N GLU A 122 19.12 -3.64 -0.65
CA GLU A 122 19.37 -5.08 -0.75
C GLU A 122 20.74 -5.52 -0.16
N ASP A 123 21.72 -4.62 -0.18
CA ASP A 123 23.06 -4.82 0.36
C ASP A 123 23.20 -4.37 1.83
N GLY A 124 22.07 -4.12 2.51
CA GLY A 124 21.99 -3.85 3.95
C GLY A 124 22.44 -2.47 4.38
N LYS A 125 22.46 -1.50 3.48
CA LYS A 125 22.71 -0.09 3.79
C LYS A 125 21.40 0.62 4.07
N THR A 126 21.44 1.67 4.91
CA THR A 126 20.26 2.47 5.27
C THR A 126 20.41 3.88 4.69
N TYR A 127 19.31 4.43 4.22
CA TYR A 127 19.15 5.78 3.70
C TYR A 127 18.00 6.46 4.45
N ASP A 128 18.33 7.39 5.33
CA ASP A 128 17.37 8.25 5.99
C ASP A 128 17.18 9.50 5.11
N ILE A 129 15.99 9.67 4.57
CA ILE A 129 15.70 10.66 3.51
C ILE A 129 14.75 11.70 4.07
N GLN A 130 15.10 12.97 3.93
CA GLN A 130 14.27 14.11 4.25
C GLN A 130 14.09 14.96 3.00
N ILE A 131 12.85 15.07 2.50
CA ILE A 131 12.50 15.96 1.38
C ILE A 131 12.73 17.41 1.79
N ASP A 132 13.40 18.19 0.91
CA ASP A 132 13.66 19.62 1.07
C ASP A 132 12.55 20.41 0.35
N TYR A 133 11.70 21.15 1.09
CA TYR A 133 10.59 21.96 0.56
C TYR A 133 10.46 23.33 1.21
#